data_69a99700d408fa66f53ffb882a4586ef
#
_entry.id   69a99700d408fa66f53ffb882a4586ef
#
_cell.length_a   1.000
_cell.length_b   1.000
_cell.length_c   1.000
_cell.angle_alpha   90.00
_cell.angle_beta   90.00
_cell.angle_gamma   90.00
#
_symmetry.space_group_name_H-M   'P 1'
#
loop_
_entity.id
_entity.type
_entity.pdbx_description
1 polymer ?
#
loop_
_entity_poly.entity_id
_entity_poly.type
_entity_poly.pdbx_seq_one_letter_code
_entity_poly.pdbx_strand_id
1 'polypeptide(L)'
;MTLKVAIAGAGHIAEVHARAVQSQGGEVVAVIEKFPEQAGKFAEKFSIANQYTSVEEALARAKFDALIIGTPNFLHAPQAIAALNAEVPVLVEKPMALNAIEAEQVLEASLRANTVLMVGHCWRFDEEAQWLKNRRSKLGRIIRTKGYGIHTHWGPGGWFTQKALSGGGAIADIGIHAIDTARFLLGDPQPVSVFARMGNYYQDSDVDDTGIIIVNWDNGTTSYVESGWRQPYSDGPQASTQLYGTRGFGQLFPTRLLLPNLSPENNLVKLLPKRLRSKLKRKEVVEIKSGFKFPRKDHYPQSMYDRQIAHFFECIQTNRTPSPGGAEGLVNMKIVDAAYQSAKTGQVVQLDSPLSLPSLPVIEFS
;
A
#
# COMPACT_ATOMS: atom_id res chain seq x y z
N MET A 1 2.36 21.38 19.88
CA MET A 1 1.67 22.37 18.99
C MET A 1 0.59 21.62 18.22
N THR A 2 -0.60 22.20 18.12
CA THR A 2 -1.65 21.64 17.24
C THR A 2 -1.28 21.93 15.79
N LEU A 3 -1.13 20.88 14.97
CA LEU A 3 -0.82 21.05 13.55
C LEU A 3 -2.07 21.48 12.79
N LYS A 4 -1.93 22.51 11.95
CA LYS A 4 -2.94 23.01 11.04
C LYS A 4 -2.78 22.34 9.69
N VAL A 5 -3.83 21.69 9.20
CA VAL A 5 -3.80 20.87 7.99
C VAL A 5 -4.77 21.41 6.95
N ALA A 6 -4.31 21.54 5.71
CA ALA A 6 -5.16 21.69 4.54
C ALA A 6 -5.45 20.33 3.90
N ILE A 7 -6.64 20.14 3.35
CA ILE A 7 -7.02 18.91 2.62
C ILE A 7 -7.43 19.28 1.20
N ALA A 8 -6.75 18.68 0.22
CA ALA A 8 -7.12 18.76 -1.19
C ALA A 8 -8.01 17.56 -1.57
N GLY A 9 -9.19 17.87 -2.11
CA GLY A 9 -10.31 16.96 -2.33
C GLY A 9 -11.36 17.06 -1.23
N ALA A 10 -12.63 16.80 -1.58
CA ALA A 10 -13.75 16.75 -0.65
C ALA A 10 -14.54 15.43 -0.79
N GLY A 11 -13.90 14.38 -1.29
CA GLY A 11 -14.47 13.05 -1.46
C GLY A 11 -14.39 12.20 -0.18
N HIS A 12 -14.81 10.93 -0.32
CA HIS A 12 -14.84 9.96 0.79
C HIS A 12 -13.51 9.84 1.53
N ILE A 13 -12.38 9.74 0.81
CA ILE A 13 -11.07 9.58 1.46
C ILE A 13 -10.64 10.85 2.21
N ALA A 14 -10.99 12.03 1.69
CA ALA A 14 -10.75 13.29 2.37
C ALA A 14 -11.49 13.36 3.73
N GLU A 15 -12.74 12.83 3.80
CA GLU A 15 -13.48 12.74 5.06
C GLU A 15 -12.81 11.80 6.06
N VAL A 16 -12.26 10.69 5.60
CA VAL A 16 -11.52 9.75 6.44
C VAL A 16 -10.29 10.43 7.04
N HIS A 17 -9.55 11.17 6.22
CA HIS A 17 -8.39 11.94 6.68
C HIS A 17 -8.78 13.08 7.62
N ALA A 18 -9.86 13.81 7.35
CA ALA A 18 -10.31 14.88 8.23
C ALA A 18 -10.63 14.34 9.64
N ARG A 19 -11.35 13.21 9.72
CA ARG A 19 -11.60 12.53 11.00
C ARG A 19 -10.29 12.10 11.68
N ALA A 20 -9.35 11.56 10.92
CA ALA A 20 -8.05 11.13 11.46
C ALA A 20 -7.23 12.34 11.99
N VAL A 21 -7.19 13.44 11.26
CA VAL A 21 -6.53 14.69 11.71
C VAL A 21 -7.12 15.14 13.04
N GLN A 22 -8.45 15.24 13.13
CA GLN A 22 -9.14 15.67 14.36
C GLN A 22 -8.90 14.69 15.53
N SER A 23 -8.93 13.37 15.26
CA SER A 23 -8.69 12.34 16.29
C SER A 23 -7.27 12.39 16.85
N GLN A 24 -6.30 12.87 16.07
CA GLN A 24 -4.90 13.01 16.48
C GLN A 24 -4.57 14.45 17.01
N GLY A 25 -5.58 15.26 17.30
CA GLY A 25 -5.43 16.58 17.87
C GLY A 25 -4.94 17.66 16.90
N GLY A 26 -5.01 17.38 15.59
CA GLY A 26 -4.80 18.36 14.54
C GLY A 26 -6.07 19.16 14.22
N GLU A 27 -5.90 20.26 13.53
CA GLU A 27 -6.99 21.13 13.05
C GLU A 27 -7.03 21.14 11.52
N VAL A 28 -8.19 20.85 10.92
CA VAL A 28 -8.39 21.04 9.48
C VAL A 28 -8.80 22.47 9.23
N VAL A 29 -7.89 23.30 8.73
CA VAL A 29 -8.09 24.75 8.57
C VAL A 29 -8.53 25.18 7.18
N ALA A 30 -8.36 24.31 6.17
CA ALA A 30 -8.73 24.58 4.79
C ALA A 30 -9.16 23.32 4.04
N VAL A 31 -10.13 23.47 3.15
CA VAL A 31 -10.46 22.50 2.12
C VAL A 31 -10.20 23.08 0.75
N ILE A 32 -9.61 22.28 -0.15
CA ILE A 32 -9.28 22.68 -1.52
C ILE A 32 -10.06 21.77 -2.46
N GLU A 33 -11.10 22.30 -3.09
CA GLU A 33 -12.01 21.55 -3.96
C GLU A 33 -12.51 22.44 -5.10
N LYS A 34 -12.41 21.93 -6.32
CA LYS A 34 -12.82 22.68 -7.52
C LYS A 34 -14.33 22.97 -7.57
N PHE A 35 -15.14 22.10 -6.97
CA PHE A 35 -16.60 22.21 -6.99
C PHE A 35 -17.12 22.87 -5.71
N PRO A 36 -17.62 24.13 -5.75
CA PRO A 36 -17.99 24.88 -4.56
C PRO A 36 -19.06 24.20 -3.69
N GLU A 37 -20.00 23.49 -4.29
CA GLU A 37 -21.02 22.74 -3.54
C GLU A 37 -20.43 21.62 -2.70
N GLN A 38 -19.45 20.88 -3.24
CA GLN A 38 -18.75 19.82 -2.52
C GLN A 38 -17.86 20.41 -1.43
N ALA A 39 -17.14 21.49 -1.74
CA ALA A 39 -16.34 22.24 -0.77
C ALA A 39 -17.20 22.71 0.41
N GLY A 40 -18.36 23.31 0.14
CA GLY A 40 -19.27 23.80 1.17
C GLY A 40 -19.80 22.69 2.09
N LYS A 41 -20.27 21.59 1.53
CA LYS A 41 -20.73 20.42 2.32
C LYS A 41 -19.63 19.85 3.21
N PHE A 42 -18.41 19.74 2.67
CA PHE A 42 -17.27 19.25 3.43
C PHE A 42 -16.86 20.23 4.53
N ALA A 43 -16.81 21.52 4.22
CA ALA A 43 -16.47 22.58 5.17
C ALA A 43 -17.48 22.66 6.33
N GLU A 44 -18.79 22.58 6.03
CA GLU A 44 -19.83 22.50 7.05
C GLU A 44 -19.66 21.29 7.97
N LYS A 45 -19.46 20.11 7.38
CA LYS A 45 -19.32 18.84 8.12
C LYS A 45 -18.15 18.81 9.09
N PHE A 46 -17.04 19.46 8.74
CA PHE A 46 -15.80 19.46 9.52
C PHE A 46 -15.50 20.82 10.20
N SER A 47 -16.41 21.78 10.12
CA SER A 47 -16.29 23.14 10.68
C SER A 47 -15.06 23.89 10.15
N ILE A 48 -14.83 23.82 8.84
CA ILE A 48 -13.70 24.45 8.16
C ILE A 48 -14.09 25.83 7.66
N ALA A 49 -13.34 26.86 8.06
CA ALA A 49 -13.65 28.24 7.67
C ALA A 49 -13.21 28.60 6.25
N ASN A 50 -12.10 28.01 5.78
CA ASN A 50 -11.46 28.42 4.53
C ASN A 50 -11.69 27.38 3.42
N GLN A 51 -12.11 27.87 2.26
CA GLN A 51 -12.34 27.07 1.07
C GLN A 51 -11.57 27.67 -0.09
N TYR A 52 -10.85 26.85 -0.86
CA TYR A 52 -10.05 27.25 -2.00
C TYR A 52 -10.36 26.35 -3.19
N THR A 53 -10.10 26.83 -4.39
CA THR A 53 -10.36 26.07 -5.64
C THR A 53 -9.10 25.37 -6.16
N SER A 54 -7.91 25.77 -5.72
CA SER A 54 -6.64 25.16 -6.11
C SER A 54 -5.63 25.18 -4.95
N VAL A 55 -4.62 24.32 -5.05
CA VAL A 55 -3.52 24.25 -4.06
C VAL A 55 -2.71 25.55 -4.08
N GLU A 56 -2.47 26.13 -5.25
CA GLU A 56 -1.73 27.37 -5.43
C GLU A 56 -2.43 28.54 -4.73
N GLU A 57 -3.77 28.63 -4.87
CA GLU A 57 -4.55 29.63 -4.17
C GLU A 57 -4.44 29.47 -2.66
N ALA A 58 -4.55 28.23 -2.16
CA ALA A 58 -4.44 27.94 -0.74
C ALA A 58 -3.05 28.28 -0.18
N LEU A 59 -1.98 27.93 -0.90
CA LEU A 59 -0.60 28.25 -0.54
C LEU A 59 -0.35 29.75 -0.46
N ALA A 60 -0.98 30.52 -1.35
CA ALA A 60 -0.83 31.98 -1.37
C ALA A 60 -1.62 32.70 -0.28
N ARG A 61 -2.73 32.14 0.22
CA ARG A 61 -3.73 32.85 1.04
C ARG A 61 -3.96 32.27 2.43
N ALA A 62 -3.62 30.99 2.65
CA ALA A 62 -3.82 30.31 3.92
C ALA A 62 -2.49 30.01 4.61
N LYS A 63 -2.54 29.84 5.93
CA LYS A 63 -1.43 29.32 6.73
C LYS A 63 -1.81 27.96 7.26
N PHE A 64 -1.07 26.94 6.84
CA PHE A 64 -1.18 25.57 7.33
C PHE A 64 0.21 24.92 7.38
N ASP A 65 0.35 23.92 8.23
CA ASP A 65 1.61 23.24 8.53
C ASP A 65 1.81 21.99 7.66
N ALA A 66 0.73 21.48 7.03
CA ALA A 66 0.76 20.30 6.20
C ALA A 66 -0.41 20.27 5.20
N LEU A 67 -0.20 19.59 4.07
CA LEU A 67 -1.23 19.30 3.06
C LEU A 67 -1.48 17.80 2.96
N ILE A 68 -2.75 17.39 3.00
CA ILE A 68 -3.19 16.04 2.66
C ILE A 68 -3.87 16.09 1.29
N ILE A 69 -3.44 15.22 0.37
CA ILE A 69 -3.95 15.17 -1.01
C ILE A 69 -4.74 13.87 -1.19
N GLY A 70 -6.05 14.02 -1.36
CA GLY A 70 -7.02 12.95 -1.63
C GLY A 70 -7.91 13.27 -2.83
N THR A 71 -7.35 13.93 -3.84
CA THR A 71 -7.96 14.26 -5.13
C THR A 71 -7.91 13.07 -6.09
N PRO A 72 -8.47 13.14 -7.31
CA PRO A 72 -8.20 12.17 -8.36
C PRO A 72 -6.70 12.06 -8.71
N ASN A 73 -6.24 10.86 -9.09
CA ASN A 73 -4.82 10.51 -9.21
C ASN A 73 -4.02 11.48 -10.09
N PHE A 74 -4.58 12.00 -11.19
CA PHE A 74 -3.88 12.91 -12.10
C PHE A 74 -3.52 14.27 -11.47
N LEU A 75 -4.09 14.58 -10.32
CA LEU A 75 -3.79 15.80 -9.56
C LEU A 75 -2.76 15.56 -8.45
N HIS A 76 -2.44 14.31 -8.11
CA HIS A 76 -1.55 13.98 -7.01
C HIS A 76 -0.16 14.60 -7.20
N ALA A 77 0.50 14.31 -8.32
CA ALA A 77 1.84 14.81 -8.58
C ALA A 77 1.92 16.34 -8.67
N PRO A 78 1.12 17.04 -9.49
CA PRO A 78 1.21 18.50 -9.57
C PRO A 78 0.91 19.18 -8.23
N GLN A 79 -0.09 18.72 -7.48
CA GLN A 79 -0.42 19.29 -6.18
C GLN A 79 0.66 19.03 -5.12
N ALA A 80 1.24 17.81 -5.11
CA ALA A 80 2.33 17.48 -4.20
C ALA A 80 3.58 18.30 -4.50
N ILE A 81 3.96 18.45 -5.77
CA ILE A 81 5.12 19.26 -6.19
C ILE A 81 4.94 20.74 -5.81
N ALA A 82 3.73 21.29 -6.02
CA ALA A 82 3.43 22.67 -5.65
C ALA A 82 3.61 22.91 -4.13
N ALA A 83 3.06 22.02 -3.30
CA ALA A 83 3.18 22.13 -1.86
C ALA A 83 4.62 21.91 -1.35
N LEU A 84 5.33 20.89 -1.87
CA LEU A 84 6.71 20.60 -1.49
C LEU A 84 7.66 21.75 -1.88
N ASN A 85 7.49 22.37 -3.06
CA ASN A 85 8.27 23.54 -3.46
C ASN A 85 7.98 24.77 -2.58
N ALA A 86 6.85 24.82 -1.91
CA ALA A 86 6.51 25.81 -0.89
C ALA A 86 6.94 25.39 0.53
N GLU A 87 7.76 24.34 0.64
CA GLU A 87 8.25 23.77 1.91
C GLU A 87 7.13 23.27 2.84
N VAL A 88 5.97 22.91 2.29
CA VAL A 88 4.84 22.36 3.04
C VAL A 88 4.91 20.82 3.04
N PRO A 89 4.94 20.17 4.21
CA PRO A 89 4.84 18.73 4.35
C PRO A 89 3.59 18.15 3.68
N VAL A 90 3.76 17.04 2.95
CA VAL A 90 2.71 16.41 2.14
C VAL A 90 2.45 14.97 2.57
N LEU A 91 1.17 14.62 2.76
CA LEU A 91 0.66 13.25 2.67
C LEU A 91 -0.16 13.16 1.40
N VAL A 92 0.29 12.36 0.43
CA VAL A 92 -0.43 12.10 -0.81
C VAL A 92 -1.04 10.70 -0.81
N GLU A 93 -2.31 10.58 -1.20
CA GLU A 93 -2.96 9.29 -1.35
C GLU A 93 -2.31 8.43 -2.43
N LYS A 94 -2.50 7.13 -2.31
CA LYS A 94 -2.08 6.17 -3.32
C LYS A 94 -3.04 6.15 -4.53
N PRO A 95 -2.54 5.89 -5.72
CA PRO A 95 -1.13 5.85 -6.11
C PRO A 95 -0.50 7.25 -6.01
N MET A 96 0.80 7.33 -5.70
CA MET A 96 1.48 8.62 -5.47
C MET A 96 1.40 9.56 -6.69
N ALA A 97 1.29 8.98 -7.89
CA ALA A 97 1.23 9.68 -9.18
C ALA A 97 0.61 8.77 -10.24
N LEU A 98 0.44 9.24 -11.48
CA LEU A 98 -0.06 8.41 -12.57
C LEU A 98 0.95 7.34 -13.05
N ASN A 99 2.26 7.59 -12.88
CA ASN A 99 3.35 6.74 -13.34
C ASN A 99 4.63 6.98 -12.53
N ALA A 100 5.66 6.17 -12.77
CA ALA A 100 6.93 6.26 -12.06
C ALA A 100 7.71 7.55 -12.35
N ILE A 101 7.57 8.14 -13.54
CA ILE A 101 8.25 9.40 -13.89
C ILE A 101 7.71 10.55 -13.05
N GLU A 102 6.39 10.67 -12.95
CA GLU A 102 5.76 11.68 -12.09
C GLU A 102 6.09 11.43 -10.61
N ALA A 103 6.09 10.16 -10.17
CA ALA A 103 6.46 9.80 -8.81
C ALA A 103 7.90 10.18 -8.47
N GLU A 104 8.83 10.04 -9.41
CA GLU A 104 10.21 10.49 -9.26
C GLU A 104 10.30 12.01 -9.10
N GLN A 105 9.56 12.77 -9.90
CA GLN A 105 9.49 14.23 -9.78
C GLN A 105 8.94 14.68 -8.42
N VAL A 106 7.94 13.99 -7.87
CA VAL A 106 7.41 14.27 -6.53
C VAL A 106 8.47 14.00 -5.46
N LEU A 107 9.18 12.86 -5.55
CA LEU A 107 10.27 12.53 -4.64
C LEU A 107 11.40 13.56 -4.71
N GLU A 108 11.83 13.94 -5.91
CA GLU A 108 12.85 14.95 -6.10
C GLU A 108 12.46 16.32 -5.51
N ALA A 109 11.18 16.73 -5.65
CA ALA A 109 10.70 17.95 -5.04
C ALA A 109 10.81 17.91 -3.51
N SER A 110 10.46 16.78 -2.89
CA SER A 110 10.61 16.58 -1.44
C SER A 110 12.08 16.65 -1.00
N LEU A 111 12.97 16.00 -1.74
CA LEU A 111 14.41 16.00 -1.44
C LEU A 111 15.04 17.40 -1.60
N ARG A 112 14.69 18.14 -2.66
CA ARG A 112 15.18 19.52 -2.87
C ARG A 112 14.72 20.46 -1.78
N ALA A 113 13.46 20.35 -1.37
CA ALA A 113 12.89 21.19 -0.32
C ALA A 113 13.25 20.72 1.11
N ASN A 114 13.89 19.55 1.24
CA ASN A 114 14.13 18.88 2.54
C ASN A 114 12.85 18.80 3.38
N THR A 115 11.73 18.44 2.74
CA THR A 115 10.39 18.50 3.32
C THR A 115 9.76 17.10 3.37
N VAL A 116 8.97 16.84 4.41
CA VAL A 116 8.33 15.52 4.65
C VAL A 116 7.35 15.18 3.54
N LEU A 117 7.58 14.03 2.89
CA LEU A 117 6.67 13.42 1.92
C LEU A 117 6.29 12.02 2.38
N MET A 118 5.00 11.82 2.64
CA MET A 118 4.42 10.53 3.01
C MET A 118 3.41 10.08 1.96
N VAL A 119 3.36 8.77 1.68
CA VAL A 119 2.38 8.18 0.76
C VAL A 119 1.31 7.42 1.52
N GLY A 120 0.06 7.53 1.11
CA GLY A 120 -1.13 6.99 1.76
C GLY A 120 -1.28 5.46 1.67
N HIS A 121 -0.22 4.69 1.93
CA HIS A 121 -0.29 3.23 2.04
C HIS A 121 -0.80 2.81 3.42
N CYS A 122 -2.08 3.06 3.67
CA CYS A 122 -2.73 2.92 4.98
C CYS A 122 -2.65 1.50 5.58
N TRP A 123 -2.59 0.43 4.75
CA TRP A 123 -2.48 -0.95 5.24
C TRP A 123 -1.20 -1.23 6.03
N ARG A 124 -0.13 -0.44 5.85
CA ARG A 124 1.07 -0.51 6.70
C ARG A 124 0.77 -0.16 8.16
N PHE A 125 -0.28 0.61 8.43
CA PHE A 125 -0.73 1.04 9.75
C PHE A 125 -1.84 0.18 10.34
N ASP A 126 -2.24 -0.88 9.65
CA ASP A 126 -3.16 -1.88 10.19
C ASP A 126 -2.48 -2.67 11.33
N GLU A 127 -3.17 -2.84 12.46
CA GLU A 127 -2.61 -3.53 13.62
C GLU A 127 -2.23 -4.98 13.32
N GLU A 128 -2.99 -5.64 12.47
CA GLU A 128 -2.73 -7.03 12.13
C GLU A 128 -1.53 -7.15 11.18
N ALA A 129 -1.40 -6.20 10.25
CA ALA A 129 -0.22 -6.10 9.40
C ALA A 129 1.05 -5.85 10.22
N GLN A 130 1.01 -4.92 11.17
CA GLN A 130 2.10 -4.66 12.12
C GLN A 130 2.40 -5.89 12.98
N TRP A 131 1.36 -6.56 13.49
CA TRP A 131 1.52 -7.76 14.29
C TRP A 131 2.24 -8.88 13.53
N LEU A 132 1.85 -9.12 12.26
CA LEU A 132 2.48 -10.14 11.41
C LEU A 132 3.91 -9.75 11.04
N LYS A 133 4.16 -8.48 10.66
CA LYS A 133 5.50 -7.96 10.38
C LYS A 133 6.46 -8.21 11.53
N ASN A 134 6.04 -7.89 12.76
CA ASN A 134 6.86 -8.06 13.96
C ASN A 134 7.15 -9.53 14.30
N ARG A 135 6.44 -10.49 13.71
CA ARG A 135 6.58 -11.93 13.94
C ARG A 135 7.14 -12.69 12.75
N ARG A 136 7.43 -12.01 11.64
CA ARG A 136 7.88 -12.65 10.39
C ARG A 136 9.14 -13.51 10.57
N SER A 137 10.05 -13.14 11.49
CA SER A 137 11.26 -13.91 11.78
C SER A 137 10.98 -15.33 12.26
N LYS A 138 9.82 -15.58 12.90
CA LYS A 138 9.38 -16.92 13.30
C LYS A 138 9.18 -17.85 12.09
N LEU A 139 8.89 -17.28 10.90
CA LEU A 139 8.65 -18.04 9.67
C LEU A 139 9.94 -18.58 9.04
N GLY A 140 11.11 -18.17 9.51
CA GLY A 140 12.39 -18.45 8.85
C GLY A 140 12.57 -17.57 7.60
N ARG A 141 13.30 -18.07 6.59
CA ARG A 141 13.42 -17.39 5.31
C ARG A 141 12.07 -17.48 4.59
N ILE A 142 11.49 -16.33 4.20
CA ILE A 142 10.29 -16.30 3.39
C ILE A 142 10.70 -16.57 1.94
N ILE A 143 10.08 -17.55 1.32
CA ILE A 143 10.39 -17.98 -0.05
C ILE A 143 9.41 -17.42 -1.08
N ARG A 144 8.17 -17.19 -0.68
CA ARG A 144 7.16 -16.56 -1.53
C ARG A 144 6.07 -15.88 -0.71
N THR A 145 5.37 -14.95 -1.35
CA THR A 145 4.11 -14.39 -0.84
C THR A 145 2.99 -14.60 -1.85
N LYS A 146 1.75 -14.66 -1.37
CA LYS A 146 0.56 -14.51 -2.19
C LYS A 146 -0.27 -13.36 -1.58
N GLY A 147 -0.59 -12.36 -2.38
CA GLY A 147 -1.42 -11.23 -1.97
C GLY A 147 -2.54 -10.98 -2.96
N TYR A 148 -3.62 -10.40 -2.51
CA TYR A 148 -4.67 -9.95 -3.41
C TYR A 148 -5.44 -8.76 -2.83
N GLY A 149 -5.94 -7.93 -3.76
CA GLY A 149 -6.92 -6.90 -3.54
C GLY A 149 -8.01 -7.03 -4.60
N ILE A 150 -9.21 -7.46 -4.18
CA ILE A 150 -10.31 -7.77 -5.10
C ILE A 150 -11.60 -7.17 -4.54
N HIS A 151 -12.27 -6.34 -5.33
CA HIS A 151 -13.62 -5.90 -5.06
C HIS A 151 -14.61 -6.89 -5.67
N THR A 152 -15.32 -7.63 -4.81
CA THR A 152 -16.36 -8.56 -5.25
C THR A 152 -17.65 -7.80 -5.54
N HIS A 153 -18.25 -8.08 -6.71
CA HIS A 153 -19.53 -7.52 -7.16
C HIS A 153 -19.59 -6.00 -7.36
N TRP A 154 -18.57 -5.24 -7.03
CA TRP A 154 -18.51 -3.80 -7.26
C TRP A 154 -17.14 -3.35 -7.76
N GLY A 155 -17.08 -2.16 -8.30
CA GLY A 155 -15.86 -1.48 -8.68
C GLY A 155 -16.13 0.00 -8.86
N PRO A 156 -15.07 0.83 -8.77
CA PRO A 156 -15.22 2.27 -8.95
C PRO A 156 -15.70 2.61 -10.37
N GLY A 157 -16.17 3.85 -10.52
CA GLY A 157 -16.59 4.43 -11.78
C GLY A 157 -16.06 5.86 -11.93
N GLY A 158 -16.55 6.58 -12.92
CA GLY A 158 -16.14 7.96 -13.17
C GLY A 158 -14.68 8.05 -13.62
N TRP A 159 -13.89 8.90 -12.98
CA TRP A 159 -12.49 9.11 -13.36
C TRP A 159 -11.60 7.88 -13.16
N PHE A 160 -11.95 6.97 -12.26
CA PHE A 160 -11.20 5.72 -12.03
C PHE A 160 -11.13 4.84 -13.29
N THR A 161 -12.14 4.89 -14.14
CA THR A 161 -12.24 4.06 -15.36
C THR A 161 -11.64 4.72 -16.59
N GLN A 162 -11.02 5.89 -16.42
CA GLN A 162 -10.38 6.67 -17.50
C GLN A 162 -8.87 6.68 -17.27
N LYS A 163 -8.10 6.00 -18.12
CA LYS A 163 -6.66 5.84 -17.96
C LYS A 163 -5.89 7.15 -17.82
N ALA A 164 -6.31 8.18 -18.58
CA ALA A 164 -5.69 9.51 -18.52
C ALA A 164 -5.83 10.18 -17.13
N LEU A 165 -6.84 9.79 -16.34
CA LEU A 165 -7.12 10.39 -15.04
C LEU A 165 -6.70 9.49 -13.87
N SER A 166 -6.72 8.18 -14.07
CA SER A 166 -6.40 7.20 -13.01
C SER A 166 -4.99 6.63 -13.10
N GLY A 167 -4.33 6.69 -14.27
CA GLY A 167 -3.07 6.03 -14.55
C GLY A 167 -3.20 4.52 -14.82
N GLY A 168 -4.29 3.90 -14.38
CA GLY A 168 -4.57 2.48 -14.54
C GLY A 168 -5.83 2.05 -13.82
N GLY A 169 -6.16 0.77 -13.89
CA GLY A 169 -7.36 0.19 -13.33
C GLY A 169 -7.15 -0.50 -11.99
N ALA A 170 -7.66 -1.72 -11.86
CA ALA A 170 -7.64 -2.48 -10.62
C ALA A 170 -6.23 -2.68 -10.05
N ILE A 171 -5.21 -2.82 -10.91
CA ILE A 171 -3.82 -2.96 -10.45
C ILE A 171 -3.32 -1.68 -9.79
N ALA A 172 -3.55 -0.51 -10.39
CA ALA A 172 -3.13 0.77 -9.84
C ALA A 172 -3.95 1.19 -8.60
N ASP A 173 -5.22 0.75 -8.50
CA ASP A 173 -6.10 1.09 -7.39
C ASP A 173 -5.93 0.14 -6.18
N ILE A 174 -6.37 -1.11 -6.30
CA ILE A 174 -6.38 -2.05 -5.17
C ILE A 174 -5.17 -3.00 -5.19
N GLY A 175 -4.62 -3.30 -6.35
CA GLY A 175 -3.42 -4.13 -6.51
C GLY A 175 -2.19 -3.51 -5.87
N ILE A 176 -2.05 -2.19 -5.94
CA ILE A 176 -0.93 -1.46 -5.31
C ILE A 176 -0.90 -1.64 -3.79
N HIS A 177 -2.05 -1.80 -3.12
CA HIS A 177 -2.09 -2.13 -1.70
C HIS A 177 -1.52 -3.52 -1.42
N ALA A 178 -1.85 -4.51 -2.27
CA ALA A 178 -1.33 -5.87 -2.11
C ALA A 178 0.18 -5.95 -2.40
N ILE A 179 0.66 -5.19 -3.39
CA ILE A 179 2.10 -5.03 -3.70
C ILE A 179 2.82 -4.42 -2.49
N ASP A 180 2.33 -3.28 -1.99
CA ASP A 180 2.94 -2.57 -0.87
C ASP A 180 2.93 -3.40 0.41
N THR A 181 1.82 -4.09 0.72
CA THR A 181 1.70 -4.94 1.89
C THR A 181 2.67 -6.11 1.83
N ALA A 182 2.80 -6.76 0.68
CA ALA A 182 3.79 -7.84 0.50
C ALA A 182 5.21 -7.30 0.73
N ARG A 183 5.55 -6.17 0.12
CA ARG A 183 6.85 -5.51 0.28
C ARG A 183 7.11 -5.14 1.74
N PHE A 184 6.16 -4.50 2.42
CA PHE A 184 6.24 -4.14 3.83
C PHE A 184 6.49 -5.35 4.74
N LEU A 185 5.76 -6.45 4.55
CA LEU A 185 5.92 -7.67 5.32
C LEU A 185 7.26 -8.36 5.05
N LEU A 186 7.82 -8.21 3.86
CA LEU A 186 9.14 -8.72 3.50
C LEU A 186 10.30 -7.86 4.05
N GLY A 187 10.05 -6.61 4.45
CA GLY A 187 11.04 -5.66 4.96
C GLY A 187 11.57 -4.74 3.89
N ASP A 188 10.70 -4.36 2.99
CA ASP A 188 10.91 -3.37 1.94
C ASP A 188 12.05 -3.71 0.95
N PRO A 189 12.11 -4.97 0.42
CA PRO A 189 13.12 -5.34 -0.59
C PRO A 189 12.92 -4.54 -1.88
N GLN A 190 13.97 -4.56 -2.74
CA GLN A 190 13.90 -3.95 -4.07
C GLN A 190 13.37 -4.96 -5.10
N PRO A 191 12.50 -4.52 -6.03
CA PRO A 191 12.04 -5.37 -7.11
C PRO A 191 13.15 -5.54 -8.15
N VAL A 192 13.31 -6.76 -8.65
CA VAL A 192 14.29 -7.12 -9.69
C VAL A 192 13.62 -7.33 -11.04
N SER A 193 12.47 -8.00 -11.03
CA SER A 193 11.72 -8.23 -12.26
C SER A 193 10.22 -8.34 -11.98
N VAL A 194 9.43 -7.99 -13.00
CA VAL A 194 7.97 -8.04 -12.95
C VAL A 194 7.45 -8.78 -14.19
N PHE A 195 6.53 -9.71 -13.99
CA PHE A 195 5.68 -10.29 -15.02
C PHE A 195 4.22 -10.07 -14.66
N ALA A 196 3.40 -9.69 -15.64
CA ALA A 196 1.98 -9.48 -15.40
C ALA A 196 1.11 -9.94 -16.58
N ARG A 197 -0.12 -10.31 -16.24
CA ARG A 197 -1.24 -10.47 -17.18
C ARG A 197 -2.43 -9.72 -16.61
N MET A 198 -3.09 -8.95 -17.44
CA MET A 198 -4.26 -8.16 -17.04
C MET A 198 -5.20 -7.98 -18.23
N GLY A 199 -6.41 -7.63 -17.94
CA GLY A 199 -7.42 -7.36 -18.94
C GLY A 199 -8.61 -6.60 -18.37
N ASN A 200 -9.55 -6.33 -19.24
CA ASN A 200 -10.83 -5.70 -18.95
C ASN A 200 -11.94 -6.67 -19.37
N TYR A 201 -12.70 -7.20 -18.42
CA TYR A 201 -13.66 -8.28 -18.65
C TYR A 201 -15.04 -7.99 -18.04
N TYR A 202 -15.12 -7.13 -17.02
CA TYR A 202 -16.33 -6.95 -16.21
C TYR A 202 -16.98 -5.58 -16.39
N GLN A 203 -16.28 -4.64 -17.01
CA GLN A 203 -16.82 -3.31 -17.30
C GLN A 203 -16.26 -2.75 -18.60
N ASP A 204 -17.01 -1.87 -19.26
CA ASP A 204 -16.54 -1.13 -20.43
C ASP A 204 -15.71 0.08 -19.97
N SER A 205 -14.38 -0.02 -20.09
CA SER A 205 -13.42 1.02 -19.70
C SER A 205 -12.10 0.85 -20.44
N ASP A 206 -11.23 1.85 -20.41
CA ASP A 206 -9.89 1.80 -21.03
C ASP A 206 -8.78 1.36 -20.05
N VAL A 207 -9.19 0.83 -18.88
CA VAL A 207 -8.28 0.33 -17.84
C VAL A 207 -8.59 -1.13 -17.50
N ASP A 208 -7.64 -1.80 -16.86
CA ASP A 208 -7.80 -3.17 -16.37
C ASP A 208 -8.83 -3.26 -15.23
N ASP A 209 -9.64 -4.30 -15.24
CA ASP A 209 -10.52 -4.66 -14.12
C ASP A 209 -10.11 -5.98 -13.46
N THR A 210 -9.12 -6.66 -14.03
CA THR A 210 -8.52 -7.86 -13.43
C THR A 210 -7.07 -8.02 -13.84
N GLY A 211 -6.24 -8.54 -12.95
CA GLY A 211 -4.85 -8.79 -13.27
C GLY A 211 -4.12 -9.63 -12.23
N ILE A 212 -3.05 -10.25 -12.70
CA ILE A 212 -2.07 -10.95 -11.86
C ILE A 212 -0.69 -10.39 -12.12
N ILE A 213 0.10 -10.29 -11.06
CA ILE A 213 1.47 -9.79 -11.09
C ILE A 213 2.37 -10.77 -10.35
N ILE A 214 3.54 -11.04 -10.92
CA ILE A 214 4.63 -11.76 -10.26
C ILE A 214 5.79 -10.77 -10.12
N VAL A 215 6.24 -10.54 -8.90
CA VAL A 215 7.40 -9.68 -8.59
C VAL A 215 8.49 -10.54 -7.97
N ASN A 216 9.68 -10.53 -8.55
CA ASN A 216 10.89 -11.09 -7.95
C ASN A 216 11.65 -9.99 -7.21
N TRP A 217 12.09 -10.31 -6.00
CA TRP A 217 12.75 -9.37 -5.10
C TRP A 217 14.24 -9.72 -4.94
N ASP A 218 15.07 -8.70 -4.65
CA ASP A 218 16.52 -8.83 -4.43
C ASP A 218 16.91 -9.78 -3.28
N ASN A 219 16.00 -10.02 -2.34
CA ASN A 219 16.18 -10.98 -1.25
C ASN A 219 15.87 -12.45 -1.63
N GLY A 220 15.61 -12.71 -2.92
CA GLY A 220 15.28 -14.05 -3.46
C GLY A 220 13.86 -14.52 -3.17
N THR A 221 12.97 -13.66 -2.70
CA THR A 221 11.54 -13.96 -2.54
C THR A 221 10.79 -13.65 -3.83
N THR A 222 9.73 -14.39 -4.12
CA THR A 222 8.77 -14.07 -5.20
C THR A 222 7.41 -13.75 -4.60
N SER A 223 6.80 -12.66 -5.04
CA SER A 223 5.42 -12.30 -4.73
C SER A 223 4.50 -12.59 -5.91
N TYR A 224 3.36 -13.23 -5.61
CA TYR A 224 2.23 -13.36 -6.51
C TYR A 224 1.12 -12.44 -6.00
N VAL A 225 0.62 -11.56 -6.85
CA VAL A 225 -0.42 -10.58 -6.51
C VAL A 225 -1.57 -10.70 -7.50
N GLU A 226 -2.78 -10.79 -6.99
CA GLU A 226 -4.03 -10.69 -7.74
C GLU A 226 -4.71 -9.36 -7.45
N SER A 227 -5.32 -8.78 -8.48
CA SER A 227 -6.09 -7.54 -8.37
C SER A 227 -7.36 -7.62 -9.20
N GLY A 228 -8.45 -7.06 -8.70
CA GLY A 228 -9.69 -7.08 -9.47
C GLY A 228 -10.79 -6.16 -8.96
N TRP A 229 -11.63 -5.75 -9.91
CA TRP A 229 -12.90 -5.08 -9.68
C TRP A 229 -14.05 -5.95 -10.18
N ARG A 230 -15.23 -5.87 -9.56
CA ARG A 230 -16.47 -6.54 -9.99
C ARG A 230 -16.35 -8.05 -10.17
N GLN A 231 -15.38 -8.69 -9.55
CA GLN A 231 -15.21 -10.14 -9.68
C GLN A 231 -16.33 -10.87 -8.94
N PRO A 232 -17.24 -11.60 -9.63
CA PRO A 232 -18.42 -12.20 -9.00
C PRO A 232 -18.09 -13.43 -8.16
N TYR A 233 -16.95 -14.08 -8.42
CA TYR A 233 -16.57 -15.35 -7.80
C TYR A 233 -15.17 -15.27 -7.22
N SER A 234 -15.05 -14.64 -6.03
CA SER A 234 -13.81 -14.69 -5.26
C SER A 234 -13.85 -15.85 -4.26
N ASP A 235 -12.81 -16.65 -4.22
CA ASP A 235 -12.65 -17.79 -3.31
C ASP A 235 -12.10 -17.41 -1.93
N GLY A 236 -11.91 -16.13 -1.67
CA GLY A 236 -11.30 -15.62 -0.46
C GLY A 236 -11.82 -14.26 0.00
N PRO A 237 -11.20 -13.68 1.03
CA PRO A 237 -11.49 -12.32 1.47
C PRO A 237 -11.10 -11.31 0.39
N GLN A 238 -11.72 -10.13 0.39
CA GLN A 238 -11.43 -9.07 -0.59
C GLN A 238 -9.97 -8.58 -0.54
N ALA A 239 -9.28 -8.78 0.56
CA ALA A 239 -7.86 -8.50 0.70
C ALA A 239 -7.19 -9.53 1.62
N SER A 240 -5.99 -9.97 1.27
CA SER A 240 -5.17 -10.83 2.10
C SER A 240 -3.72 -10.80 1.62
N THR A 241 -2.80 -11.13 2.52
CA THR A 241 -1.40 -11.43 2.17
C THR A 241 -0.93 -12.64 2.94
N GLN A 242 -0.41 -13.63 2.25
CA GLN A 242 0.11 -14.89 2.78
C GLN A 242 1.63 -14.92 2.64
N LEU A 243 2.32 -15.34 3.69
CA LEU A 243 3.77 -15.49 3.76
C LEU A 243 4.11 -16.98 3.90
N TYR A 244 4.89 -17.50 3.00
CA TYR A 244 5.36 -18.88 3.00
C TYR A 244 6.85 -18.92 3.36
N GLY A 245 7.13 -19.30 4.60
CA GLY A 245 8.48 -19.37 5.11
C GLY A 245 8.99 -20.81 5.25
N THR A 246 10.31 -20.97 5.38
CA THR A 246 10.95 -22.29 5.55
C THR A 246 10.62 -22.97 6.88
N ARG A 247 10.09 -22.22 7.85
CA ARG A 247 9.73 -22.72 9.20
C ARG A 247 8.28 -22.50 9.58
N GLY A 248 7.46 -21.89 8.69
CA GLY A 248 6.07 -21.63 9.01
C GLY A 248 5.34 -20.87 7.91
N PHE A 249 4.08 -20.60 8.19
CA PHE A 249 3.16 -19.87 7.33
C PHE A 249 2.53 -18.71 8.11
N GLY A 250 2.42 -17.55 7.51
CA GLY A 250 1.73 -16.38 8.03
C GLY A 250 0.65 -15.91 7.07
N GLN A 251 -0.42 -15.36 7.59
CA GLN A 251 -1.52 -14.83 6.78
C GLN A 251 -2.12 -13.59 7.45
N LEU A 252 -2.48 -12.60 6.63
CA LEU A 252 -3.39 -11.50 7.00
C LEU A 252 -4.82 -11.81 6.55
N PHE A 253 -5.78 -11.39 7.33
CA PHE A 253 -7.20 -11.32 7.00
C PHE A 253 -7.80 -12.67 6.52
N PRO A 254 -8.03 -13.63 7.44
CA PRO A 254 -7.82 -13.60 8.90
C PRO A 254 -6.35 -13.79 9.28
N THR A 255 -5.90 -13.02 10.28
CA THR A 255 -4.49 -13.01 10.67
C THR A 255 -4.11 -14.19 11.55
N ARG A 256 -3.10 -14.94 11.11
CA ARG A 256 -2.62 -16.12 11.82
C ARG A 256 -1.18 -16.46 11.49
N LEU A 257 -0.54 -17.21 12.40
CA LEU A 257 0.72 -17.90 12.18
C LEU A 257 0.53 -19.39 12.39
N LEU A 258 1.04 -20.19 11.47
CA LEU A 258 1.16 -21.64 11.59
C LEU A 258 2.62 -22.00 11.72
N LEU A 259 3.04 -22.47 12.91
CA LEU A 259 4.41 -22.81 13.22
C LEU A 259 4.51 -24.29 13.64
N PRO A 260 5.54 -25.03 13.21
CA PRO A 260 5.75 -26.39 13.68
C PRO A 260 6.07 -26.41 15.18
N ASN A 261 5.47 -27.32 15.90
CA ASN A 261 5.65 -27.48 17.36
C ASN A 261 7.09 -27.90 17.75
N LEU A 262 7.82 -28.50 16.82
CA LEU A 262 9.19 -28.94 17.01
C LEU A 262 10.03 -28.39 15.85
N SER A 263 10.92 -27.46 16.16
CA SER A 263 11.95 -27.06 15.22
C SER A 263 12.78 -28.29 14.84
N PRO A 264 13.07 -28.54 13.54
CA PRO A 264 14.04 -29.55 13.12
C PRO A 264 15.43 -29.35 13.75
N GLU A 265 15.68 -28.12 14.22
CA GLU A 265 16.93 -27.70 14.90
C GLU A 265 16.94 -28.07 16.39
N ASN A 266 15.79 -28.51 16.95
CA ASN A 266 15.77 -28.96 18.35
C ASN A 266 16.65 -30.22 18.50
N ASN A 267 17.72 -30.09 19.25
CA ASN A 267 18.72 -31.17 19.44
C ASN A 267 18.10 -32.47 19.98
N LEU A 268 17.03 -32.39 20.74
CA LEU A 268 16.28 -33.57 21.23
C LEU A 268 15.59 -34.34 20.08
N VAL A 269 15.10 -33.65 19.03
CA VAL A 269 14.50 -34.30 17.85
C VAL A 269 15.56 -34.95 16.98
N LYS A 270 16.78 -34.38 16.92
CA LYS A 270 17.93 -34.98 16.19
C LYS A 270 18.41 -36.28 16.82
N LEU A 271 18.18 -36.50 18.10
CA LEU A 271 18.55 -37.72 18.82
C LEU A 271 17.54 -38.86 18.60
N LEU A 272 16.36 -38.60 18.06
CA LEU A 272 15.37 -39.65 17.80
C LEU A 272 15.69 -40.42 16.52
N PRO A 273 15.47 -41.78 16.51
CA PRO A 273 15.57 -42.58 15.29
C PRO A 273 14.69 -42.05 14.16
N LYS A 274 15.16 -42.11 12.90
CA LYS A 274 14.40 -41.60 11.72
C LYS A 274 12.95 -42.09 11.68
N ARG A 275 12.68 -43.35 12.06
CA ARG A 275 11.33 -43.95 12.14
C ARG A 275 10.43 -43.29 13.18
N LEU A 276 10.95 -42.81 14.29
CA LEU A 276 10.17 -42.09 15.31
C LEU A 276 9.94 -40.63 14.91
N ARG A 277 10.91 -40.01 14.24
CA ARG A 277 10.74 -38.63 13.71
C ARG A 277 9.57 -38.52 12.73
N SER A 278 9.34 -39.54 11.90
CA SER A 278 8.23 -39.57 10.95
C SER A 278 6.86 -39.81 11.60
N LYS A 279 6.84 -40.45 12.77
CA LYS A 279 5.60 -40.73 13.53
C LYS A 279 5.19 -39.61 14.50
N LEU A 280 6.08 -38.68 14.81
CA LEU A 280 5.71 -37.47 15.52
C LEU A 280 4.86 -36.61 14.58
N LYS A 281 3.52 -36.74 14.71
CA LYS A 281 2.59 -35.79 14.07
C LYS A 281 3.04 -34.41 14.48
N ARG A 282 3.56 -33.62 13.54
CA ARG A 282 3.88 -32.21 13.75
C ARG A 282 2.62 -31.52 14.19
N LYS A 283 2.48 -31.26 15.47
CA LYS A 283 1.40 -30.38 15.95
C LYS A 283 1.80 -28.98 15.52
N GLU A 284 0.95 -28.34 14.76
CA GLU A 284 1.11 -26.93 14.38
C GLU A 284 0.66 -26.06 15.55
N VAL A 285 1.47 -25.07 15.89
CA VAL A 285 1.07 -24.02 16.83
C VAL A 285 0.42 -22.92 15.98
N VAL A 286 -0.82 -22.61 16.28
CA VAL A 286 -1.57 -21.54 15.65
C VAL A 286 -1.63 -20.36 16.62
N GLU A 287 -0.95 -19.28 16.29
CA GLU A 287 -1.17 -18.00 16.95
C GLU A 287 -2.24 -17.23 16.12
N ILE A 288 -3.35 -16.89 16.74
CA ILE A 288 -4.41 -16.08 16.13
C ILE A 288 -4.41 -14.75 16.84
N LYS A 289 -4.31 -13.67 16.11
CA LYS A 289 -4.62 -12.35 16.68
C LYS A 289 -6.12 -12.26 16.87
N SER A 290 -6.54 -12.09 18.13
CA SER A 290 -7.94 -11.97 18.50
C SER A 290 -8.56 -10.69 17.95
N GLY A 291 -9.82 -10.75 17.55
CA GLY A 291 -10.63 -9.59 17.19
C GLY A 291 -11.14 -9.57 15.76
N PHE A 292 -10.61 -10.41 14.89
CA PHE A 292 -11.05 -10.44 13.50
C PHE A 292 -12.24 -11.38 13.29
N LYS A 293 -13.43 -10.81 13.10
CA LYS A 293 -14.59 -11.54 12.56
C LYS A 293 -14.66 -11.28 11.05
N PHE A 294 -14.56 -12.33 10.27
CA PHE A 294 -14.71 -12.27 8.82
C PHE A 294 -16.19 -12.46 8.41
N PRO A 295 -16.73 -11.74 7.39
CA PRO A 295 -16.09 -10.61 6.71
C PRO A 295 -15.99 -9.36 7.62
N ARG A 296 -14.95 -8.55 7.47
CA ARG A 296 -14.89 -7.24 8.10
C ARG A 296 -16.12 -6.45 7.67
N LYS A 297 -16.87 -5.88 8.64
CA LYS A 297 -17.91 -4.91 8.33
C LYS A 297 -17.33 -3.65 7.71
N ASP A 298 -16.11 -3.28 8.14
CA ASP A 298 -15.37 -2.13 7.65
C ASP A 298 -14.09 -2.63 6.98
N HIS A 299 -14.01 -2.52 5.65
CA HIS A 299 -12.82 -2.90 4.89
C HIS A 299 -11.61 -2.03 5.23
N TYR A 300 -11.85 -0.81 5.72
CA TYR A 300 -10.85 0.20 6.07
C TYR A 300 -11.20 0.80 7.42
N PRO A 301 -10.75 0.22 8.54
CA PRO A 301 -11.05 0.77 9.87
C PRO A 301 -10.39 2.15 10.02
N GLN A 302 -11.16 3.11 10.54
CA GLN A 302 -10.69 4.48 10.80
C GLN A 302 -9.37 4.51 11.59
N SER A 303 -9.21 3.59 12.54
CA SER A 303 -8.00 3.49 13.38
C SER A 303 -6.69 3.29 12.60
N MET A 304 -6.77 2.75 11.39
CA MET A 304 -5.61 2.60 10.50
C MET A 304 -5.14 3.97 9.97
N TYR A 305 -6.08 4.82 9.59
CA TYR A 305 -5.80 6.20 9.17
C TYR A 305 -5.40 7.08 10.34
N ASP A 306 -5.99 6.86 11.52
CA ASP A 306 -5.59 7.58 12.73
C ASP A 306 -4.12 7.34 13.04
N ARG A 307 -3.64 6.09 12.97
CA ARG A 307 -2.22 5.77 13.14
C ARG A 307 -1.33 6.32 12.02
N GLN A 308 -1.84 6.34 10.78
CA GLN A 308 -1.15 6.95 9.66
C GLN A 308 -0.91 8.45 9.90
N ILE A 309 -1.95 9.18 10.33
CA ILE A 309 -1.85 10.60 10.64
C ILE A 309 -0.96 10.85 11.87
N ALA A 310 -1.06 10.02 12.92
CA ALA A 310 -0.15 10.12 14.06
C ALA A 310 1.32 10.02 13.63
N HIS A 311 1.64 9.06 12.75
CA HIS A 311 2.98 8.89 12.20
C HIS A 311 3.41 10.08 11.34
N PHE A 312 2.51 10.61 10.50
CA PHE A 312 2.79 11.80 9.69
C PHE A 312 3.11 13.01 10.57
N PHE A 313 2.31 13.25 11.59
CA PHE A 313 2.53 14.34 12.54
C PHE A 313 3.85 14.19 13.31
N GLU A 314 4.17 12.98 13.75
CA GLU A 314 5.46 12.71 14.39
C GLU A 314 6.63 13.03 13.44
N CYS A 315 6.54 12.62 12.17
CA CYS A 315 7.58 12.89 11.18
C CYS A 315 7.76 14.40 10.93
N ILE A 316 6.67 15.17 10.86
CA ILE A 316 6.74 16.64 10.74
C ILE A 316 7.43 17.25 11.96
N GLN A 317 7.00 16.88 13.17
CA GLN A 317 7.53 17.46 14.43
C GLN A 317 9.00 17.11 14.67
N THR A 318 9.47 15.98 14.17
CA THR A 318 10.84 15.49 14.37
C THR A 318 11.73 15.63 13.15
N ASN A 319 11.22 16.17 12.06
CA ASN A 319 11.86 16.24 10.75
C ASN A 319 12.44 14.88 10.31
N ARG A 320 11.66 13.80 10.50
CA ARG A 320 12.07 12.43 10.17
C ARG A 320 11.40 11.96 8.90
N THR A 321 12.13 11.23 8.06
CA THR A 321 11.56 10.56 6.87
C THR A 321 10.47 9.58 7.29
N PRO A 322 9.24 9.68 6.74
CA PRO A 322 8.17 8.75 7.04
C PRO A 322 8.40 7.37 6.39
N SER A 323 7.73 6.37 6.92
CA SER A 323 7.59 5.06 6.26
C SER A 323 6.11 4.65 6.28
N PRO A 324 5.46 4.65 5.09
CA PRO A 324 6.03 4.81 3.74
C PRO A 324 6.26 6.27 3.36
N GLY A 325 7.44 6.55 2.80
CA GLY A 325 7.79 7.84 2.22
C GLY A 325 7.73 7.85 0.69
N GLY A 326 8.26 8.92 0.10
CA GLY A 326 8.32 9.05 -1.36
C GLY A 326 9.13 7.96 -2.07
N ALA A 327 10.19 7.44 -1.42
CA ALA A 327 11.00 6.36 -1.97
C ALA A 327 10.21 5.05 -2.09
N GLU A 328 9.43 4.68 -1.07
CA GLU A 328 8.54 3.51 -1.12
C GLU A 328 7.45 3.71 -2.17
N GLY A 329 6.87 4.91 -2.27
CA GLY A 329 5.89 5.25 -3.30
C GLY A 329 6.45 5.09 -4.71
N LEU A 330 7.65 5.60 -4.97
CA LEU A 330 8.32 5.47 -6.28
C LEU A 330 8.57 4.00 -6.64
N VAL A 331 9.05 3.18 -5.70
CA VAL A 331 9.26 1.74 -5.95
C VAL A 331 7.94 1.06 -6.32
N ASN A 332 6.84 1.36 -5.62
CA ASN A 332 5.54 0.80 -5.93
C ASN A 332 5.06 1.23 -7.33
N MET A 333 5.27 2.49 -7.73
CA MET A 333 4.94 2.97 -9.08
C MET A 333 5.80 2.32 -10.16
N LYS A 334 7.10 2.09 -9.92
CA LYS A 334 7.95 1.33 -10.86
C LYS A 334 7.46 -0.09 -11.08
N ILE A 335 6.94 -0.76 -10.03
CA ILE A 335 6.34 -2.09 -10.17
C ILE A 335 5.04 -2.03 -10.99
N VAL A 336 4.19 -1.04 -10.74
CA VAL A 336 2.93 -0.85 -11.49
C VAL A 336 3.21 -0.59 -12.97
N ASP A 337 4.13 0.32 -13.30
CA ASP A 337 4.51 0.60 -14.69
C ASP A 337 5.09 -0.63 -15.39
N ALA A 338 5.99 -1.35 -14.70
CA ALA A 338 6.55 -2.60 -15.23
C ALA A 338 5.48 -3.68 -15.44
N ALA A 339 4.45 -3.74 -14.59
CA ALA A 339 3.33 -4.64 -14.76
C ALA A 339 2.51 -4.31 -16.01
N TYR A 340 2.21 -3.03 -16.26
CA TYR A 340 1.54 -2.59 -17.49
C TYR A 340 2.39 -2.87 -18.73
N GLN A 341 3.69 -2.61 -18.68
CA GLN A 341 4.61 -2.92 -19.76
C GLN A 341 4.67 -4.43 -20.04
N SER A 342 4.78 -5.24 -18.99
CA SER A 342 4.80 -6.70 -19.10
C SER A 342 3.52 -7.24 -19.72
N ALA A 343 2.36 -6.78 -19.27
CA ALA A 343 1.08 -7.21 -19.83
C ALA A 343 0.93 -6.83 -21.31
N LYS A 344 1.43 -5.66 -21.71
CA LYS A 344 1.41 -5.20 -23.12
C LYS A 344 2.33 -6.04 -24.01
N THR A 345 3.51 -6.40 -23.52
CA THR A 345 4.54 -7.08 -24.34
C THR A 345 4.50 -8.60 -24.22
N GLY A 346 3.88 -9.15 -23.16
CA GLY A 346 3.92 -10.55 -22.81
C GLY A 346 5.26 -11.02 -22.28
N GLN A 347 6.18 -10.09 -21.96
CA GLN A 347 7.55 -10.38 -21.52
C GLN A 347 7.77 -9.99 -20.05
N VAL A 348 8.79 -10.61 -19.44
CA VAL A 348 9.28 -10.16 -18.12
C VAL A 348 9.97 -8.82 -18.30
N VAL A 349 9.64 -7.85 -17.46
CA VAL A 349 10.33 -6.55 -17.38
C VAL A 349 11.36 -6.61 -16.27
N GLN A 350 12.63 -6.36 -16.60
CA GLN A 350 13.69 -6.20 -15.62
C GLN A 350 13.65 -4.78 -15.05
N LEU A 351 13.85 -4.68 -13.74
CA LEU A 351 14.00 -3.41 -13.05
C LEU A 351 15.47 -3.28 -12.61
N ASP A 352 16.04 -2.11 -12.79
CA ASP A 352 17.41 -1.83 -12.35
C ASP A 352 17.48 -1.96 -10.82
N SER A 353 18.04 -3.07 -10.38
CA SER A 353 18.37 -3.29 -8.96
C SER A 353 19.88 -3.14 -8.81
N PRO A 354 20.39 -2.43 -7.80
CA PRO A 354 21.82 -2.31 -7.56
C PRO A 354 22.50 -3.64 -7.17
N LEU A 355 21.72 -4.71 -6.98
CA LEU A 355 22.23 -6.02 -6.56
C LEU A 355 21.82 -7.09 -7.59
N SER A 356 22.81 -7.83 -8.09
CA SER A 356 22.57 -9.09 -8.81
C SER A 356 21.86 -10.07 -7.88
N LEU A 357 20.79 -10.71 -8.35
CA LEU A 357 20.15 -11.82 -7.61
C LEU A 357 21.20 -12.86 -7.25
N PRO A 358 21.21 -13.36 -6.00
CA PRO A 358 21.90 -14.60 -5.71
C PRO A 358 21.30 -15.67 -6.63
N SER A 359 22.15 -16.35 -7.40
CA SER A 359 21.72 -17.45 -8.26
C SER A 359 20.92 -18.45 -7.42
N LEU A 360 19.63 -18.58 -7.71
CA LEU A 360 18.85 -19.69 -7.16
C LEU A 360 19.49 -20.97 -7.68
N PRO A 361 19.67 -22.01 -6.84
CA PRO A 361 20.12 -23.30 -7.33
C PRO A 361 19.12 -23.75 -8.41
N VAL A 362 19.59 -23.86 -9.64
CA VAL A 362 18.83 -24.44 -10.73
C VAL A 362 18.64 -25.90 -10.38
N ILE A 363 17.40 -26.30 -10.12
CA ILE A 363 17.09 -27.73 -10.02
C ILE A 363 17.00 -28.21 -11.47
N GLU A 364 18.05 -28.91 -11.95
CA GLU A 364 17.97 -29.65 -13.21
C GLU A 364 17.00 -30.81 -12.96
N PHE A 365 15.88 -30.80 -13.63
CA PHE A 365 14.98 -31.92 -13.71
C PHE A 365 15.60 -32.92 -14.73
N SER A 366 16.19 -33.98 -14.21
CA SER A 366 16.60 -35.15 -14.99
C SER A 366 15.41 -36.02 -15.35
#